data_c70a84049fb4df974ed5898074da955e
#
_entry.id   c70a84049fb4df974ed5898074da955e
#
_cell.length_a   1.000
_cell.length_b   1.000
_cell.length_c   1.000
_cell.angle_alpha   90.00
_cell.angle_beta   90.00
_cell.angle_gamma   90.00
#
_symmetry.space_group_name_H-M   'P 1'
#
loop_
_entity.id
_entity.type
_entity.pdbx_description
1 polymer ?
#
loop_
_entity_poly.entity_id
_entity_poly.type
_entity_poly.pdbx_seq_one_letter_code
_entity_poly.pdbx_strand_id
1 'polypeptide(L)'
;MLGGVMSSGRAKPGTALAGVMWSIVIPVKRLSLAKTRLCAALAASTRDDLLTHSPPSAVRPAAEDQLPANGRIALAMAIDTVCAAQACASVACVVVVTDDRLAADTLSTLGARVVPDAPDDGLNAALRYGAGLAAAHRPDAGVVALSADLAALRPGELTDALEQAAGHARAFVSDAQGTGTTLLSALTGTDLDPRFGAESARVHRRSGAHPLEGGWPSLRRDLDTPADLTVAARLGLGRATAGQLALLAPDLVSCAC
;
A
#
# COMPACT_ATOMS: atom_id res chain seq x y z
N MET A 1 35.53 -63.30 0.27
CA MET A 1 34.22 -62.84 -0.15
C MET A 1 33.59 -62.09 1.04
N LEU A 2 33.65 -60.81 1.04
CA LEU A 2 33.00 -59.96 2.06
C LEU A 2 32.16 -58.93 1.32
N GLY A 3 30.85 -59.16 1.36
CA GLY A 3 29.86 -58.23 0.77
C GLY A 3 29.63 -56.99 1.68
N GLY A 4 30.00 -55.84 1.19
CA GLY A 4 29.69 -54.58 1.83
C GLY A 4 28.23 -54.16 1.54
N VAL A 5 27.44 -54.06 2.59
CA VAL A 5 26.05 -53.50 2.53
C VAL A 5 26.16 -51.99 2.45
N MET A 6 25.77 -51.39 1.33
CA MET A 6 25.63 -49.97 1.18
C MET A 6 24.32 -49.52 1.87
N SER A 7 24.47 -48.79 2.97
CA SER A 7 23.35 -48.10 3.65
C SER A 7 22.91 -46.91 2.82
N SER A 8 21.72 -47.00 2.23
CA SER A 8 21.06 -45.86 1.56
C SER A 8 20.58 -44.88 2.61
N GLY A 9 21.30 -43.78 2.78
CA GLY A 9 20.89 -42.63 3.60
C GLY A 9 19.62 -42.00 3.01
N ARG A 10 18.49 -42.24 3.68
CA ARG A 10 17.21 -41.58 3.39
C ARG A 10 17.37 -40.11 3.75
N ALA A 11 17.38 -39.24 2.74
CA ALA A 11 17.31 -37.78 2.95
C ALA A 11 16.07 -37.47 3.78
N LYS A 12 16.26 -36.75 4.89
CA LYS A 12 15.14 -36.21 5.69
C LYS A 12 14.34 -35.25 4.82
N PRO A 13 12.99 -35.29 4.86
CA PRO A 13 12.18 -34.26 4.19
C PRO A 13 12.57 -32.90 4.74
N GLY A 14 12.91 -31.97 3.83
CA GLY A 14 13.31 -30.62 4.17
C GLY A 14 12.24 -29.96 5.03
N THR A 15 12.67 -29.44 6.16
CA THR A 15 11.88 -28.51 6.96
C THR A 15 11.52 -27.35 6.02
N ALA A 16 10.25 -27.21 5.68
CA ALA A 16 9.77 -26.01 4.99
C ALA A 16 10.22 -24.84 5.83
N LEU A 17 11.08 -23.98 5.29
CA LEU A 17 11.46 -22.73 5.92
C LEU A 17 10.15 -21.97 6.16
N ALA A 18 9.78 -21.76 7.42
CA ALA A 18 8.67 -20.89 7.75
C ALA A 18 8.96 -19.56 7.07
N GLY A 19 8.08 -19.13 6.15
CA GLY A 19 8.28 -17.92 5.36
C GLY A 19 8.45 -16.71 6.30
N VAL A 20 9.19 -15.71 5.86
CA VAL A 20 9.36 -14.46 6.60
C VAL A 20 7.98 -13.82 6.78
N MET A 21 7.63 -13.51 8.02
CA MET A 21 6.43 -12.71 8.33
C MET A 21 6.77 -11.23 8.28
N TRP A 22 5.82 -10.40 7.87
CA TRP A 22 6.02 -8.98 7.66
C TRP A 22 5.05 -8.12 8.46
N SER A 23 5.55 -7.03 9.02
CA SER A 23 4.75 -5.93 9.55
C SER A 23 4.74 -4.80 8.52
N ILE A 24 3.57 -4.42 8.02
CA ILE A 24 3.43 -3.36 7.01
C ILE A 24 3.12 -2.03 7.70
N VAL A 25 3.87 -0.99 7.35
CA VAL A 25 3.66 0.39 7.80
C VAL A 25 3.11 1.21 6.64
N ILE A 26 1.94 1.79 6.82
CA ILE A 26 1.22 2.60 5.84
C ILE A 26 1.04 4.01 6.41
N PRO A 27 1.70 5.04 5.86
CA PRO A 27 1.53 6.41 6.27
C PRO A 27 0.30 7.02 5.60
N VAL A 28 -0.63 7.57 6.36
CA VAL A 28 -1.81 8.25 5.84
C VAL A 28 -1.78 9.71 6.26
N LYS A 29 -1.56 10.61 5.30
CA LYS A 29 -1.58 12.06 5.53
C LYS A 29 -2.97 12.54 5.92
N ARG A 30 -3.04 13.75 6.50
CA ARG A 30 -4.32 14.44 6.74
C ARG A 30 -5.15 14.47 5.46
N LEU A 31 -6.34 13.90 5.51
CA LEU A 31 -7.21 13.68 4.35
C LEU A 31 -7.54 14.97 3.61
N SER A 32 -7.67 16.09 4.32
CA SER A 32 -7.92 17.41 3.72
C SER A 32 -6.82 17.91 2.79
N LEU A 33 -5.58 17.41 2.96
CA LEU A 33 -4.40 17.80 2.18
C LEU A 33 -4.02 16.79 1.10
N ALA A 34 -4.67 15.62 1.10
CA ALA A 34 -4.33 14.52 0.20
C ALA A 34 -4.99 14.70 -1.19
N LYS A 35 -4.33 14.18 -2.24
CA LYS A 35 -4.87 14.01 -3.61
C LYS A 35 -5.53 15.25 -4.26
N THR A 36 -5.09 16.45 -3.89
CA THR A 36 -5.64 17.71 -4.43
C THR A 36 -5.49 17.83 -5.95
N ARG A 37 -4.37 17.36 -6.52
CA ARG A 37 -4.11 17.37 -7.98
C ARG A 37 -5.05 16.43 -8.72
N LEU A 38 -5.23 15.20 -8.24
CA LEU A 38 -6.13 14.22 -8.85
C LEU A 38 -7.56 14.76 -8.89
N CYS A 39 -8.06 15.28 -7.75
CA CYS A 39 -9.43 15.79 -7.67
C CYS A 39 -9.64 17.09 -8.48
N ALA A 40 -8.65 17.99 -8.53
CA ALA A 40 -8.73 19.17 -9.38
C ALA A 40 -8.86 18.79 -10.86
N ALA A 41 -8.11 17.80 -11.32
CA ALA A 41 -8.17 17.31 -12.69
C ALA A 41 -9.49 16.58 -13.00
N LEU A 42 -10.02 15.77 -12.05
CA LEU A 42 -11.33 15.14 -12.20
C LEU A 42 -12.46 16.17 -12.26
N ALA A 43 -12.43 17.21 -11.41
CA ALA A 43 -13.42 18.29 -11.43
C ALA A 43 -13.36 19.12 -12.71
N ALA A 44 -12.19 19.25 -13.34
CA ALA A 44 -12.06 19.92 -14.64
C ALA A 44 -12.70 19.11 -15.77
N SER A 45 -12.53 17.77 -15.74
CA SER A 45 -13.10 16.84 -16.73
C SER A 45 -14.63 16.73 -16.64
N THR A 46 -15.22 16.88 -15.45
CA THR A 46 -16.68 16.82 -15.24
C THR A 46 -17.39 18.13 -15.51
N ARG A 47 -16.69 19.26 -15.59
CA ARG A 47 -17.32 20.57 -15.90
C ARG A 47 -17.81 20.71 -17.33
N ASP A 48 -17.24 19.97 -18.28
CA ASP A 48 -17.71 20.00 -19.67
C ASP A 48 -19.06 19.29 -19.89
N ASP A 49 -19.47 18.38 -18.97
CA ASP A 49 -20.69 17.57 -19.09
C ASP A 49 -21.83 17.94 -18.12
N LEU A 50 -21.61 18.84 -17.13
CA LEU A 50 -22.55 19.07 -16.03
C LEU A 50 -23.54 20.20 -16.25
N LEU A 51 -24.22 20.28 -17.42
CA LEU A 51 -25.37 21.17 -17.55
C LEU A 51 -26.75 20.49 -17.36
N THR A 52 -26.85 19.24 -17.02
CA THR A 52 -28.16 18.57 -17.15
C THR A 52 -28.69 17.65 -16.05
N HIS A 53 -28.00 17.21 -15.01
CA HIS A 53 -28.66 16.31 -14.02
C HIS A 53 -28.12 16.41 -12.59
N SER A 54 -29.02 16.67 -11.63
CA SER A 54 -28.77 16.47 -10.19
C SER A 54 -29.05 15.02 -9.80
N PRO A 55 -28.15 14.30 -9.12
CA PRO A 55 -28.39 12.93 -8.68
C PRO A 55 -29.27 12.86 -7.42
N PRO A 56 -30.03 11.76 -7.21
CA PRO A 56 -30.85 11.58 -6.02
C PRO A 56 -30.00 11.34 -4.76
N SER A 57 -30.47 11.91 -3.63
CA SER A 57 -29.88 11.85 -2.31
C SER A 57 -29.79 10.41 -1.78
N ALA A 58 -28.58 9.85 -1.68
CA ALA A 58 -28.31 8.68 -0.87
C ALA A 58 -27.91 9.12 0.55
N VAL A 59 -28.56 8.58 1.57
CA VAL A 59 -28.27 8.87 2.99
C VAL A 59 -26.86 8.33 3.33
N ARG A 60 -25.93 9.25 3.71
CA ARG A 60 -24.55 8.96 4.08
C ARG A 60 -24.36 9.07 5.59
N PRO A 61 -23.39 8.38 6.21
CA PRO A 61 -23.00 8.63 7.58
C PRO A 61 -22.41 10.04 7.71
N ALA A 62 -22.88 10.81 8.70
CA ALA A 62 -22.68 12.26 8.85
C ALA A 62 -21.22 12.75 8.95
N ALA A 63 -20.25 11.87 9.24
CA ALA A 63 -18.84 12.24 9.38
C ALA A 63 -18.07 12.28 8.03
N GLU A 64 -18.43 11.41 7.08
CA GLU A 64 -17.81 11.40 5.75
C GLU A 64 -18.28 12.55 4.87
N ASP A 65 -19.50 13.08 5.11
CA ASP A 65 -20.06 14.21 4.35
C ASP A 65 -19.32 15.52 4.59
N GLN A 66 -18.52 15.63 5.67
CA GLN A 66 -17.71 16.80 5.96
C GLN A 66 -16.34 16.81 5.24
N LEU A 67 -15.91 15.66 4.67
CA LEU A 67 -14.66 15.61 3.94
C LEU A 67 -14.81 16.18 2.51
N PRO A 68 -13.82 16.96 2.04
CA PRO A 68 -13.73 17.32 0.64
C PRO A 68 -13.52 16.05 -0.23
N ALA A 69 -13.88 16.12 -1.52
CA ALA A 69 -13.81 14.99 -2.45
C ALA A 69 -12.43 14.31 -2.46
N ASN A 70 -11.35 15.10 -2.43
CA ASN A 70 -9.99 14.59 -2.35
C ASN A 70 -9.73 13.76 -1.08
N GLY A 71 -10.25 14.20 0.06
CA GLY A 71 -10.12 13.46 1.32
C GLY A 71 -10.88 12.14 1.29
N ARG A 72 -12.09 12.10 0.70
CA ARG A 72 -12.87 10.87 0.54
C ARG A 72 -12.18 9.86 -0.36
N ILE A 73 -11.62 10.30 -1.49
CA ILE A 73 -10.85 9.43 -2.38
C ILE A 73 -9.60 8.91 -1.66
N ALA A 74 -8.85 9.76 -0.98
CA ALA A 74 -7.64 9.34 -0.25
C ALA A 74 -7.95 8.31 0.84
N LEU A 75 -9.03 8.50 1.59
CA LEU A 75 -9.48 7.53 2.59
C LEU A 75 -9.87 6.20 1.94
N ALA A 76 -10.62 6.24 0.85
CA ALA A 76 -11.03 5.04 0.12
C ALA A 76 -9.83 4.24 -0.41
N MET A 77 -8.82 4.91 -0.97
CA MET A 77 -7.57 4.27 -1.40
C MET A 77 -6.83 3.62 -0.22
N ALA A 78 -6.73 4.31 0.91
CA ALA A 78 -6.10 3.78 2.12
C ALA A 78 -6.84 2.55 2.66
N ILE A 79 -8.19 2.55 2.63
CA ILE A 79 -9.03 1.40 2.99
C ILE A 79 -8.68 0.20 2.11
N ASP A 80 -8.68 0.38 0.78
CA ASP A 80 -8.41 -0.71 -0.16
C ASP A 80 -6.98 -1.24 -0.01
N THR A 81 -5.99 -0.35 0.18
CA THR A 81 -4.60 -0.75 0.40
C THR A 81 -4.43 -1.54 1.70
N VAL A 82 -5.04 -1.09 2.81
CA VAL A 82 -5.01 -1.79 4.10
C VAL A 82 -5.68 -3.17 3.98
N CYS A 83 -6.86 -3.25 3.36
CA CYS A 83 -7.56 -4.51 3.16
C CYS A 83 -6.74 -5.50 2.32
N ALA A 84 -6.12 -5.04 1.24
CA ALA A 84 -5.26 -5.88 0.40
C ALA A 84 -4.01 -6.37 1.15
N ALA A 85 -3.39 -5.50 1.95
CA ALA A 85 -2.24 -5.86 2.77
C ALA A 85 -2.61 -6.92 3.83
N GLN A 86 -3.75 -6.77 4.51
CA GLN A 86 -4.24 -7.72 5.50
C GLN A 86 -4.65 -9.08 4.91
N ALA A 87 -5.07 -9.10 3.64
CA ALA A 87 -5.41 -10.33 2.92
C ALA A 87 -4.17 -11.14 2.49
N CYS A 88 -2.96 -10.60 2.62
CA CYS A 88 -1.71 -11.29 2.31
C CYS A 88 -1.30 -12.16 3.48
N ALA A 89 -1.16 -13.47 3.26
CA ALA A 89 -0.90 -14.46 4.33
C ALA A 89 0.45 -14.28 5.03
N SER A 90 1.44 -13.67 4.37
CA SER A 90 2.76 -13.36 4.97
C SER A 90 2.75 -12.06 5.79
N VAL A 91 1.62 -11.34 5.86
CA VAL A 91 1.47 -10.11 6.66
C VAL A 91 0.93 -10.44 8.04
N ALA A 92 1.75 -10.19 9.06
CA ALA A 92 1.41 -10.44 10.45
C ALA A 92 0.65 -9.29 11.10
N CYS A 93 0.90 -8.06 10.63
CA CYS A 93 0.32 -6.86 11.21
C CYS A 93 0.39 -5.70 10.20
N VAL A 94 -0.63 -4.84 10.20
CA VAL A 94 -0.62 -3.56 9.48
C VAL A 94 -0.65 -2.43 10.50
N VAL A 95 0.35 -1.55 10.44
CA VAL A 95 0.47 -0.34 11.26
C VAL A 95 0.17 0.86 10.37
N VAL A 96 -0.82 1.64 10.71
CA VAL A 96 -1.13 2.91 10.02
C VAL A 96 -0.62 4.07 10.88
N VAL A 97 0.16 4.96 10.27
CA VAL A 97 0.65 6.18 10.92
C VAL A 97 -0.15 7.37 10.39
N THR A 98 -0.92 8.02 11.26
CA THR A 98 -1.76 9.16 10.86
C THR A 98 -2.16 10.04 12.04
N ASP A 99 -2.26 11.35 11.81
CA ASP A 99 -2.88 12.33 12.71
C ASP A 99 -4.31 12.69 12.29
N ASP A 100 -4.81 12.11 11.20
CA ASP A 100 -6.19 12.33 10.78
C ASP A 100 -7.12 11.43 11.58
N ARG A 101 -7.99 12.07 12.39
CA ARG A 101 -8.89 11.33 13.29
C ARG A 101 -9.85 10.41 12.55
N LEU A 102 -10.40 10.85 11.41
CA LEU A 102 -11.36 10.04 10.67
C LEU A 102 -10.66 8.84 10.01
N ALA A 103 -9.45 9.04 9.45
CA ALA A 103 -8.65 7.94 8.95
C ALA A 103 -8.29 6.96 10.07
N ALA A 104 -7.90 7.47 11.26
CA ALA A 104 -7.59 6.64 12.42
C ALA A 104 -8.79 5.79 12.85
N ASP A 105 -9.94 6.42 13.06
CA ASP A 105 -11.16 5.75 13.48
C ASP A 105 -11.59 4.70 12.43
N THR A 106 -11.59 5.06 11.14
CA THR A 106 -12.00 4.17 10.06
C THR A 106 -11.06 2.96 9.91
N LEU A 107 -9.74 3.21 9.82
CA LEU A 107 -8.77 2.14 9.55
C LEU A 107 -8.57 1.22 10.75
N SER A 108 -8.81 1.71 11.98
CA SER A 108 -8.80 0.85 13.17
C SER A 108 -9.95 -0.16 13.17
N THR A 109 -11.14 0.20 12.65
CA THR A 109 -12.27 -0.74 12.53
C THR A 109 -11.99 -1.89 11.56
N LEU A 110 -11.03 -1.72 10.64
CA LEU A 110 -10.56 -2.77 9.73
C LEU A 110 -9.52 -3.70 10.38
N GLY A 111 -9.16 -3.47 11.65
CA GLY A 111 -8.15 -4.26 12.35
C GLY A 111 -6.72 -3.78 12.15
N ALA A 112 -6.48 -2.63 11.53
CA ALA A 112 -5.17 -2.02 11.48
C ALA A 112 -4.79 -1.42 12.84
N ARG A 113 -3.51 -1.54 13.22
CA ARG A 113 -2.98 -0.85 14.39
C ARG A 113 -2.69 0.60 14.02
N VAL A 114 -3.50 1.53 14.48
CA VAL A 114 -3.30 2.95 14.20
C VAL A 114 -2.44 3.60 15.28
N VAL A 115 -1.47 4.40 14.86
CA VAL A 115 -0.58 5.18 15.73
C VAL A 115 -0.51 6.63 15.23
N PRO A 116 -0.39 7.63 16.13
CA PRO A 116 -0.26 9.02 15.72
C PRO A 116 1.07 9.26 15.00
N ASP A 117 1.12 10.27 14.13
CA ASP A 117 2.37 10.76 13.53
C ASP A 117 3.10 11.67 14.53
N ALA A 118 3.67 11.03 15.59
CA ALA A 118 4.31 11.77 16.68
C ALA A 118 5.53 12.62 16.24
N PRO A 119 6.32 12.25 15.22
CA PRO A 119 7.37 13.12 14.70
C PRO A 119 6.86 14.41 14.04
N ASP A 120 5.70 14.36 13.34
CA ASP A 120 5.17 15.46 12.50
C ASP A 120 6.26 16.14 11.63
N ASP A 121 7.22 15.33 11.16
CA ASP A 121 8.42 15.74 10.40
C ASP A 121 8.46 15.05 9.02
N GLY A 122 7.30 14.91 8.43
CA GLY A 122 7.08 14.40 7.07
C GLY A 122 7.16 12.88 6.93
N LEU A 123 6.97 12.45 5.69
CA LEU A 123 6.73 11.05 5.32
C LEU A 123 7.81 10.07 5.84
N ASN A 124 9.07 10.41 5.68
CA ASN A 124 10.17 9.52 6.06
C ASN A 124 10.33 9.40 7.58
N ALA A 125 10.00 10.45 8.33
CA ALA A 125 9.99 10.43 9.79
C ALA A 125 8.83 9.57 10.30
N ALA A 126 7.62 9.74 9.75
CA ALA A 126 6.46 8.91 10.04
C ALA A 126 6.73 7.42 9.78
N LEU A 127 7.35 7.10 8.65
CA LEU A 127 7.71 5.72 8.30
C LEU A 127 8.76 5.12 9.25
N ARG A 128 9.82 5.87 9.61
CA ARG A 128 10.79 5.39 10.62
C ARG A 128 10.14 5.15 11.97
N TYR A 129 9.29 6.07 12.41
CA TYR A 129 8.56 5.95 13.67
C TYR A 129 7.65 4.72 13.66
N GLY A 130 6.82 4.57 12.63
CA GLY A 130 5.94 3.40 12.46
C GLY A 130 6.72 2.09 12.38
N ALA A 131 7.86 2.08 11.69
CA ALA A 131 8.74 0.91 11.58
C ALA A 131 9.30 0.49 12.95
N GLY A 132 9.74 1.44 13.77
CA GLY A 132 10.19 1.18 15.13
C GLY A 132 9.09 0.57 16.01
N LEU A 133 7.86 1.09 15.93
CA LEU A 133 6.71 0.54 16.66
C LEU A 133 6.30 -0.85 16.15
N ALA A 134 6.37 -1.08 14.82
CA ALA A 134 6.09 -2.38 14.23
C ALA A 134 7.11 -3.44 14.68
N ALA A 135 8.40 -3.11 14.63
CA ALA A 135 9.48 -3.99 15.10
C ALA A 135 9.40 -4.27 16.60
N ALA A 136 9.05 -3.29 17.42
CA ALA A 136 8.83 -3.49 18.86
C ALA A 136 7.62 -4.42 19.15
N HIS A 137 6.58 -4.34 18.33
CA HIS A 137 5.38 -5.18 18.47
C HIS A 137 5.59 -6.61 17.96
N ARG A 138 6.31 -6.76 16.85
CA ARG A 138 6.62 -8.05 16.22
C ARG A 138 8.12 -8.12 15.89
N PRO A 139 8.95 -8.40 16.90
CA PRO A 139 10.42 -8.42 16.74
C PRO A 139 10.90 -9.58 15.87
N ASP A 140 10.06 -10.56 15.59
CA ASP A 140 10.29 -11.71 14.73
C ASP A 140 9.96 -11.44 13.25
N ALA A 141 9.27 -10.34 12.94
CA ALA A 141 8.85 -9.99 11.59
C ALA A 141 9.78 -8.97 10.93
N GLY A 142 9.95 -9.06 9.60
CA GLY A 142 10.50 -7.97 8.81
C GLY A 142 9.52 -6.78 8.77
N VAL A 143 10.02 -5.62 8.36
CA VAL A 143 9.20 -4.40 8.26
C VAL A 143 9.13 -3.92 6.81
N VAL A 144 7.95 -3.47 6.41
CA VAL A 144 7.68 -2.94 5.07
C VAL A 144 7.02 -1.56 5.19
N ALA A 145 7.55 -0.55 4.51
CA ALA A 145 6.82 0.67 4.20
C ALA A 145 6.06 0.46 2.88
N LEU A 146 4.77 0.76 2.88
CA LEU A 146 3.88 0.63 1.72
C LEU A 146 3.14 1.94 1.48
N SER A 147 3.06 2.41 0.23
CA SER A 147 2.25 3.57 -0.15
C SER A 147 0.77 3.34 0.17
N ALA A 148 0.07 4.40 0.62
CA ALA A 148 -1.34 4.33 1.03
C ALA A 148 -2.34 4.41 -0.14
N ASP A 149 -1.88 4.65 -1.34
CA ASP A 149 -2.67 5.00 -2.53
C ASP A 149 -2.63 3.96 -3.65
N LEU A 150 -2.43 2.69 -3.26
CA LEU A 150 -2.42 1.54 -4.16
C LEU A 150 -3.83 0.94 -4.28
N ALA A 151 -4.77 1.74 -4.78
CA ALA A 151 -6.20 1.40 -4.80
C ALA A 151 -6.57 0.15 -5.62
N ALA A 152 -5.68 -0.35 -6.46
CA ALA A 152 -5.85 -1.58 -7.24
C ALA A 152 -4.98 -2.74 -6.72
N LEU A 153 -4.34 -2.59 -5.54
CA LEU A 153 -3.40 -3.57 -5.01
C LEU A 153 -4.02 -4.96 -4.88
N ARG A 154 -3.37 -5.96 -5.46
CA ARG A 154 -3.74 -7.37 -5.37
C ARG A 154 -2.89 -8.08 -4.33
N PRO A 155 -3.51 -8.79 -3.36
CA PRO A 155 -2.77 -9.53 -2.34
C PRO A 155 -1.73 -10.51 -2.91
N GLY A 156 -2.02 -11.15 -4.06
CA GLY A 156 -1.09 -12.06 -4.72
C GLY A 156 0.20 -11.35 -5.19
N GLU A 157 0.08 -10.17 -5.82
CA GLU A 157 1.26 -9.40 -6.23
C GLU A 157 2.11 -8.93 -5.03
N LEU A 158 1.44 -8.57 -3.92
CA LEU A 158 2.14 -8.25 -2.68
C LEU A 158 2.85 -9.46 -2.10
N THR A 159 2.20 -10.63 -2.10
CA THR A 159 2.80 -11.90 -1.65
C THR A 159 4.07 -12.21 -2.43
N ASP A 160 4.00 -12.20 -3.76
CA ASP A 160 5.15 -12.51 -4.63
C ASP A 160 6.32 -11.54 -4.38
N ALA A 161 6.02 -10.24 -4.21
CA ALA A 161 7.04 -9.23 -3.92
C ALA A 161 7.69 -9.45 -2.55
N LEU A 162 6.90 -9.80 -1.52
CA LEU A 162 7.41 -10.07 -0.17
C LEU A 162 8.22 -11.37 -0.10
N GLU A 163 7.87 -12.38 -0.87
CA GLU A 163 8.66 -13.61 -1.00
C GLU A 163 10.04 -13.31 -1.60
N GLN A 164 10.11 -12.49 -2.66
CA GLN A 164 11.40 -12.06 -3.20
C GLN A 164 12.18 -11.18 -2.21
N ALA A 165 11.50 -10.27 -1.51
CA ALA A 165 12.10 -9.38 -0.51
C ALA A 165 12.79 -10.16 0.62
N ALA A 166 12.29 -11.34 0.98
CA ALA A 166 12.88 -12.20 2.00
C ALA A 166 14.32 -12.68 1.67
N GLY A 167 14.74 -12.59 0.43
CA GLY A 167 16.11 -12.90 0.00
C GLY A 167 17.12 -11.76 0.19
N HIS A 168 16.69 -10.58 0.66
CA HIS A 168 17.52 -9.37 0.71
C HIS A 168 17.38 -8.67 2.06
N ALA A 169 18.50 -8.18 2.63
CA ALA A 169 18.47 -7.42 3.88
C ALA A 169 17.52 -6.21 3.78
N ARG A 170 17.57 -5.51 2.63
CA ARG A 170 16.62 -4.45 2.24
C ARG A 170 16.27 -4.58 0.76
N ALA A 171 15.01 -4.38 0.43
CA ALA A 171 14.55 -4.39 -0.95
C ALA A 171 13.46 -3.35 -1.20
N PHE A 172 13.23 -2.98 -2.47
CA PHE A 172 12.17 -2.04 -2.82
C PHE A 172 11.53 -2.39 -4.16
N VAL A 173 10.27 -2.00 -4.31
CA VAL A 173 9.53 -1.98 -5.57
C VAL A 173 9.40 -0.53 -6.03
N SER A 174 9.84 -0.24 -7.25
CA SER A 174 9.62 1.08 -7.85
C SER A 174 8.16 1.27 -8.28
N ASP A 175 7.72 2.53 -8.36
CA ASP A 175 6.46 2.89 -9.00
C ASP A 175 6.42 2.46 -10.48
N ALA A 176 5.29 2.67 -11.14
CA ALA A 176 5.11 2.31 -12.53
C ALA A 176 5.97 3.15 -13.50
N GLN A 177 6.40 4.33 -13.09
CA GLN A 177 7.30 5.20 -13.83
C GLN A 177 8.78 4.82 -13.63
N GLY A 178 9.09 4.02 -12.60
CA GLY A 178 10.44 3.59 -12.25
C GLY A 178 11.26 4.64 -11.49
N THR A 179 10.65 5.76 -11.09
CA THR A 179 11.32 6.88 -10.43
C THR A 179 11.03 6.95 -8.94
N GLY A 180 9.79 6.66 -8.54
CA GLY A 180 9.33 6.57 -7.17
C GLY A 180 9.48 5.16 -6.58
N THR A 181 8.96 5.00 -5.36
CA THR A 181 8.95 3.72 -4.63
C THR A 181 7.58 3.54 -4.02
N THR A 182 6.97 2.39 -4.24
CA THR A 182 5.67 2.03 -3.63
C THR A 182 5.82 1.08 -2.44
N LEU A 183 6.89 0.28 -2.42
CA LEU A 183 7.22 -0.64 -1.33
C LEU A 183 8.71 -0.57 -1.01
N LEU A 184 9.05 -0.48 0.29
CA LEU A 184 10.41 -0.64 0.80
C LEU A 184 10.37 -1.63 1.97
N SER A 185 11.21 -2.66 1.93
CA SER A 185 11.30 -3.70 2.97
C SER A 185 12.65 -3.74 3.64
N ALA A 186 12.66 -4.21 4.89
CA ALA A 186 13.85 -4.55 5.65
C ALA A 186 13.61 -5.83 6.46
N LEU A 187 14.55 -6.77 6.42
CA LEU A 187 14.51 -7.96 7.26
C LEU A 187 14.71 -7.60 8.75
N THR A 188 14.28 -8.50 9.60
CA THR A 188 14.49 -8.41 11.04
C THR A 188 15.93 -8.03 11.39
N GLY A 189 16.10 -7.04 12.26
CA GLY A 189 17.42 -6.55 12.67
C GLY A 189 18.08 -5.60 11.68
N THR A 190 17.44 -5.28 10.55
CA THR A 190 17.91 -4.31 9.56
C THR A 190 17.10 -3.02 9.66
N ASP A 191 17.76 -1.86 9.65
CA ASP A 191 17.06 -0.56 9.59
C ASP A 191 16.37 -0.38 8.23
N LEU A 192 15.12 0.06 8.26
CA LEU A 192 14.33 0.31 7.05
C LEU A 192 14.93 1.44 6.20
N ASP A 193 15.47 2.49 6.82
CA ASP A 193 16.09 3.67 6.18
C ASP A 193 15.22 4.24 5.04
N PRO A 194 13.97 4.68 5.31
CA PRO A 194 13.08 5.19 4.29
C PRO A 194 13.55 6.53 3.73
N ARG A 195 13.55 6.64 2.41
CA ARG A 195 13.97 7.81 1.63
C ARG A 195 12.99 8.08 0.49
N PHE A 196 11.70 8.08 0.82
CA PHE A 196 10.62 8.37 -0.12
C PHE A 196 10.64 9.85 -0.52
N GLY A 197 10.18 10.14 -1.72
CA GLY A 197 10.15 11.46 -2.34
C GLY A 197 10.58 11.38 -3.81
N ALA A 198 10.92 12.50 -4.41
CA ALA A 198 11.39 12.56 -5.78
C ALA A 198 12.60 11.64 -5.99
N GLU A 199 12.60 10.87 -7.09
CA GLU A 199 13.69 9.94 -7.44
C GLU A 199 13.99 8.88 -6.37
N SER A 200 13.00 8.52 -5.52
CA SER A 200 13.21 7.63 -4.39
C SER A 200 13.73 6.24 -4.79
N ALA A 201 13.35 5.71 -5.95
CA ALA A 201 13.89 4.45 -6.45
C ALA A 201 15.42 4.50 -6.61
N ARG A 202 15.93 5.60 -7.18
CA ARG A 202 17.38 5.82 -7.33
C ARG A 202 18.06 6.01 -5.98
N VAL A 203 17.40 6.72 -5.05
CA VAL A 203 17.95 6.99 -3.71
C VAL A 203 17.99 5.70 -2.88
N HIS A 204 16.94 4.89 -2.89
CA HIS A 204 16.89 3.58 -2.21
C HIS A 204 17.95 2.64 -2.76
N ARG A 205 18.11 2.55 -4.09
CA ARG A 205 19.18 1.74 -4.70
C ARG A 205 20.58 2.18 -4.22
N ARG A 206 20.85 3.48 -4.17
CA ARG A 206 22.13 4.03 -3.70
C ARG A 206 22.36 3.78 -2.21
N SER A 207 21.31 3.66 -1.41
CA SER A 207 21.41 3.32 0.02
C SER A 207 21.59 1.83 0.28
N GLY A 208 21.74 1.01 -0.78
CA GLY A 208 21.96 -0.43 -0.69
C GLY A 208 20.70 -1.30 -0.66
N ALA A 209 19.50 -0.72 -0.86
CA ALA A 209 18.29 -1.52 -1.03
C ALA A 209 18.28 -2.18 -2.42
N HIS A 210 17.93 -3.46 -2.47
CA HIS A 210 17.87 -4.24 -3.72
C HIS A 210 16.58 -3.91 -4.49
N PRO A 211 16.64 -3.53 -5.77
CA PRO A 211 15.45 -3.36 -6.59
C PRO A 211 14.83 -4.71 -6.90
N LEU A 212 13.56 -4.90 -6.55
CA LEU A 212 12.81 -6.10 -6.91
C LEU A 212 12.24 -5.98 -8.32
N GLU A 213 12.31 -7.06 -9.05
CA GLU A 213 11.79 -7.16 -10.42
C GLU A 213 10.65 -8.17 -10.48
N GLY A 214 9.51 -7.78 -11.03
CA GLY A 214 8.34 -8.63 -11.17
C GLY A 214 7.19 -7.95 -11.88
N GLY A 215 6.25 -8.78 -12.36
CA GLY A 215 5.03 -8.35 -13.04
C GLY A 215 3.95 -7.95 -12.03
N TRP A 216 4.16 -6.88 -11.28
CA TRP A 216 3.23 -6.40 -10.23
C TRP A 216 2.60 -5.06 -10.61
N PRO A 217 1.76 -5.00 -11.64
CA PRO A 217 1.19 -3.73 -12.10
C PRO A 217 0.35 -3.03 -11.04
N SER A 218 -0.35 -3.76 -10.17
CA SER A 218 -1.17 -3.17 -9.12
C SER A 218 -0.36 -2.66 -7.93
N LEU A 219 0.76 -3.32 -7.60
CA LEU A 219 1.68 -2.89 -6.53
C LEU A 219 2.51 -1.67 -6.96
N ARG A 220 2.76 -1.48 -8.26
CA ARG A 220 3.53 -0.36 -8.79
C ARG A 220 2.68 0.87 -9.10
N ARG A 221 1.33 0.76 -9.07
CA ARG A 221 0.43 1.82 -9.50
C ARG A 221 -0.15 2.60 -8.32
N ASP A 222 0.53 3.65 -7.92
CA ASP A 222 -0.01 4.72 -7.09
C ASP A 222 -0.91 5.66 -7.94
N LEU A 223 -1.89 6.26 -7.31
CA LEU A 223 -2.89 7.09 -7.98
C LEU A 223 -2.64 8.58 -7.72
N ASP A 224 -1.88 9.24 -8.57
CA ASP A 224 -1.61 10.68 -8.49
C ASP A 224 -2.31 11.51 -9.56
N THR A 225 -2.62 10.89 -10.70
CA THR A 225 -3.19 11.57 -11.86
C THR A 225 -4.44 10.84 -12.39
N PRO A 226 -5.29 11.50 -13.23
CA PRO A 226 -6.39 10.83 -13.93
C PRO A 226 -5.93 9.67 -14.83
N ALA A 227 -4.73 9.77 -15.41
CA ALA A 227 -4.17 8.70 -16.23
C ALA A 227 -3.87 7.45 -15.38
N ASP A 228 -3.34 7.63 -14.16
CA ASP A 228 -3.12 6.53 -13.23
C ASP A 228 -4.44 5.88 -12.82
N LEU A 229 -5.47 6.69 -12.59
CA LEU A 229 -6.81 6.20 -12.28
C LEU A 229 -7.37 5.34 -13.41
N THR A 230 -7.22 5.75 -14.66
CA THR A 230 -7.68 4.98 -15.83
C THR A 230 -6.97 3.63 -15.90
N VAL A 231 -5.67 3.57 -15.62
CA VAL A 231 -4.91 2.32 -15.58
C VAL A 231 -5.35 1.46 -14.39
N ALA A 232 -5.47 2.04 -13.20
CA ALA A 232 -5.90 1.32 -12.01
C ALA A 232 -7.32 0.74 -12.14
N ALA A 233 -8.23 1.46 -12.81
CA ALA A 233 -9.58 0.96 -13.11
C ALA A 233 -9.54 -0.31 -13.98
N ARG A 234 -8.64 -0.38 -14.96
CA ARG A 234 -8.44 -1.59 -15.79
C ARG A 234 -7.79 -2.74 -15.00
N LEU A 235 -6.98 -2.44 -14.00
CA LEU A 235 -6.41 -3.44 -13.09
C LEU A 235 -7.46 -3.98 -12.10
N GLY A 236 -8.55 -3.24 -11.89
CA GLY A 236 -9.60 -3.54 -10.92
C GLY A 236 -9.35 -2.80 -9.60
N LEU A 237 -10.07 -1.71 -9.40
CA LEU A 237 -10.04 -0.93 -8.16
C LEU A 237 -10.65 -1.72 -6.99
N GLY A 238 -10.16 -1.45 -5.80
CA GLY A 238 -10.79 -1.92 -4.58
C GLY A 238 -12.18 -1.30 -4.38
N ARG A 239 -12.99 -1.94 -3.53
CA ARG A 239 -14.41 -1.60 -3.37
C ARG A 239 -14.65 -0.17 -2.86
N ALA A 240 -13.80 0.29 -1.94
CA ALA A 240 -13.95 1.61 -1.35
C ALA A 240 -13.68 2.70 -2.40
N THR A 241 -12.58 2.59 -3.14
CA THR A 241 -12.22 3.54 -4.19
C THR A 241 -13.22 3.53 -5.35
N ALA A 242 -13.63 2.33 -5.82
CA ALA A 242 -14.64 2.21 -6.87
C ALA A 242 -15.97 2.86 -6.46
N GLY A 243 -16.42 2.64 -5.21
CA GLY A 243 -17.63 3.25 -4.67
C GLY A 243 -17.55 4.77 -4.59
N GLN A 244 -16.42 5.33 -4.17
CA GLN A 244 -16.24 6.79 -4.11
C GLN A 244 -16.19 7.42 -5.50
N LEU A 245 -15.56 6.77 -6.46
CA LEU A 245 -15.49 7.26 -7.84
C LEU A 245 -16.85 7.22 -8.54
N ALA A 246 -17.66 6.17 -8.32
CA ALA A 246 -19.02 6.10 -8.84
C ALA A 246 -19.91 7.27 -8.36
N LEU A 247 -19.59 7.84 -7.19
CA LEU A 247 -20.30 8.98 -6.63
C LEU A 247 -19.79 10.34 -7.14
N LEU A 248 -18.50 10.41 -7.50
CA LEU A 248 -17.83 11.67 -7.86
C LEU A 248 -17.65 11.85 -9.37
N ALA A 249 -17.54 10.76 -10.11
CA ALA A 249 -17.30 10.76 -11.55
C ALA A 249 -17.88 9.45 -12.16
N PRO A 250 -19.20 9.31 -12.24
CA PRO A 250 -19.87 8.07 -12.69
C PRO A 250 -19.42 7.61 -14.09
N ASP A 251 -19.07 8.55 -14.96
CA ASP A 251 -18.67 8.25 -16.35
C ASP A 251 -17.31 7.57 -16.46
N LEU A 252 -16.39 7.77 -15.49
CA LEU A 252 -15.08 7.12 -15.47
C LEU A 252 -15.15 5.63 -15.07
N VAL A 253 -16.18 5.22 -14.36
CA VAL A 253 -16.35 3.83 -13.91
C VAL A 253 -17.07 2.99 -14.95
N SER A 254 -17.95 3.58 -15.77
CA SER A 254 -18.72 2.86 -16.78
C SER A 254 -17.90 2.43 -18.01
N CYS A 255 -16.73 3.01 -18.27
CA CYS A 255 -15.83 2.62 -19.35
C CYS A 255 -14.91 1.41 -19.05
N ALA A 256 -14.97 0.84 -17.84
CA ALA A 256 -14.08 -0.25 -17.41
C ALA A 256 -14.76 -1.65 -17.43
N CYS A 257 -16.00 -1.76 -17.96
CA CYS A 257 -16.71 -3.02 -18.12
C CYS A 257 -16.61 -3.56 -19.55
#